data_36df52b2a42789743c110aff677f43b7
#
_entry.id   36df52b2a42789743c110aff677f43b7
#
_cell.length_a   1.000
_cell.length_b   1.000
_cell.length_c   1.000
_cell.angle_alpha   90.00
_cell.angle_beta   90.00
_cell.angle_gamma   90.00
#
_symmetry.space_group_name_H-M   'P 1'
#
loop_
_entity.id
_entity.type
_entity.pdbx_description
1 polymer ?
#
loop_
_entity_poly.entity_id
_entity_poly.type
_entity_poly.pdbx_seq_one_letter_code
_entity_poly.pdbx_strand_id
1 'polypeptide(L)'
;MRRTTLLIAALLGTVVPACASETAAPAVEKRASDDGRLMPPEKLTEHVWYMRQPERLWSAVIGNVLIIEQSDGVVLVDSGGSVEDGRDVVRAVAGLTSKPVKSIVVTHWHNDHPLGIPGILERFPKARIIATAKTAELMADPEVLGVGVGKPDPKRLRTREEGSRQRSEEYRKMAANPSVPEDVRAEYRAEATWILERLRRQTENYVVVPAETFTDKLLIDDPAVPVQLLNLGRANTKGDALVWLPRQQLVATGDVVVSPTPYGFVSPIAPWLATLDQLERYSFRTLVPGHGPVQRDRSYLATLRWSMNDIRRQAIDLAKTGATPEQAQDKFDTSEHHKRFGADNAWKKRWLDGYWLAGMFDTAFNQAAGVPLEPGSDGGEE
;
A
#
# COMPACT_ATOMS: atom_id res chain seq x y z
N MET A 1 17.35 -6.96 -93.06
CA MET A 1 16.66 -8.22 -92.75
C MET A 1 17.12 -8.75 -91.41
N ARG A 2 16.39 -8.52 -90.37
CA ARG A 2 16.38 -9.32 -89.14
C ARG A 2 15.19 -8.84 -88.32
N ARG A 3 14.23 -9.72 -88.17
CA ARG A 3 13.02 -9.53 -87.40
C ARG A 3 13.38 -9.64 -85.93
N THR A 4 13.01 -8.67 -85.09
CA THR A 4 13.11 -8.72 -83.63
C THR A 4 11.76 -8.91 -83.08
N THR A 5 11.55 -10.06 -82.42
CA THR A 5 10.29 -10.47 -81.74
C THR A 5 10.26 -9.83 -80.40
N LEU A 6 9.22 -9.04 -80.13
CA LEU A 6 8.93 -8.50 -78.74
C LEU A 6 8.26 -9.60 -77.94
N LEU A 7 8.90 -9.97 -76.83
CA LEU A 7 8.27 -10.79 -75.76
C LEU A 7 7.61 -9.83 -74.73
N ILE A 8 6.31 -9.93 -74.60
CA ILE A 8 5.54 -9.25 -73.53
C ILE A 8 5.56 -10.20 -72.35
N ALA A 9 6.24 -9.79 -71.25
CA ALA A 9 6.19 -10.47 -69.97
C ALA A 9 4.99 -9.93 -69.18
N ALA A 10 4.00 -10.79 -68.94
CA ALA A 10 2.89 -10.49 -68.04
C ALA A 10 3.37 -10.61 -66.60
N LEU A 11 3.39 -9.48 -65.85
CA LEU A 11 3.56 -9.48 -64.38
C LEU A 11 2.24 -9.85 -63.74
N LEU A 12 2.15 -11.07 -63.21
CA LEU A 12 1.14 -11.48 -62.27
C LEU A 12 1.47 -10.87 -60.90
N GLY A 13 0.75 -9.79 -60.52
CA GLY A 13 0.81 -9.23 -59.19
C GLY A 13 0.11 -10.16 -58.21
N THR A 14 0.86 -10.78 -57.33
CA THR A 14 0.30 -11.48 -56.14
C THR A 14 -0.12 -10.43 -55.14
N VAL A 15 -1.43 -10.29 -54.98
CA VAL A 15 -2.04 -9.53 -53.87
C VAL A 15 -1.86 -10.35 -52.59
N VAL A 16 -0.93 -9.90 -51.74
CA VAL A 16 -0.82 -10.39 -50.36
C VAL A 16 -1.92 -9.72 -49.53
N PRO A 17 -2.86 -10.45 -48.90
CA PRO A 17 -3.78 -9.82 -47.98
C PRO A 17 -3.03 -9.29 -46.78
N ALA A 18 -3.12 -7.99 -46.51
CA ALA A 18 -2.65 -7.38 -45.28
C ALA A 18 -3.49 -7.98 -44.13
N CYS A 19 -2.84 -8.84 -43.33
CA CYS A 19 -3.36 -9.18 -42.01
C CYS A 19 -3.41 -7.89 -41.17
N ALA A 20 -4.56 -7.27 -41.09
CA ALA A 20 -4.85 -6.33 -40.03
C ALA A 20 -4.73 -7.08 -38.70
N SER A 21 -3.68 -6.81 -37.95
CA SER A 21 -3.59 -7.19 -36.54
C SER A 21 -4.70 -6.39 -35.84
N GLU A 22 -5.85 -7.01 -35.60
CA GLU A 22 -6.75 -6.55 -34.57
C GLU A 22 -5.96 -6.54 -33.26
N THR A 23 -5.56 -5.35 -32.85
CA THR A 23 -5.16 -5.13 -31.45
C THR A 23 -6.42 -5.40 -30.63
N ALA A 24 -6.49 -6.60 -30.06
CA ALA A 24 -7.49 -6.93 -29.07
C ALA A 24 -7.44 -5.82 -28.02
N ALA A 25 -8.55 -5.10 -27.84
CA ALA A 25 -8.73 -4.20 -26.72
C ALA A 25 -8.38 -4.99 -25.45
N PRO A 26 -7.67 -4.39 -24.48
CA PRO A 26 -7.35 -5.08 -23.24
C PRO A 26 -8.66 -5.63 -22.69
N ALA A 27 -8.68 -6.93 -22.41
CA ALA A 27 -9.82 -7.59 -21.80
C ALA A 27 -10.17 -6.76 -20.56
N VAL A 28 -11.42 -6.27 -20.49
CA VAL A 28 -11.95 -5.62 -19.30
C VAL A 28 -11.81 -6.65 -18.20
N GLU A 29 -10.82 -6.47 -17.35
CA GLU A 29 -10.58 -7.30 -16.19
C GLU A 29 -11.92 -7.39 -15.45
N LYS A 30 -12.44 -8.61 -15.26
CA LYS A 30 -13.69 -8.84 -14.56
C LYS A 30 -13.60 -8.08 -13.26
N ARG A 31 -14.41 -7.00 -13.10
CA ARG A 31 -14.40 -6.16 -11.90
C ARG A 31 -14.41 -7.09 -10.70
N ALA A 32 -13.33 -7.07 -9.92
CA ALA A 32 -13.30 -7.69 -8.61
C ALA A 32 -14.54 -7.19 -7.87
N SER A 33 -15.29 -8.09 -7.26
CA SER A 33 -16.50 -7.73 -6.53
C SER A 33 -16.13 -6.67 -5.49
N ASP A 34 -16.81 -5.52 -5.50
CA ASP A 34 -16.61 -4.43 -4.53
C ASP A 34 -17.21 -4.83 -3.15
N ASP A 35 -16.90 -6.06 -2.68
CA ASP A 35 -17.45 -6.67 -1.46
C ASP A 35 -16.57 -6.44 -0.21
N GLY A 36 -15.64 -5.50 -0.30
CA GLY A 36 -14.77 -5.15 0.82
C GLY A 36 -13.70 -6.16 1.16
N ARG A 37 -13.30 -7.05 0.23
CA ARG A 37 -12.35 -8.15 0.46
C ARG A 37 -11.00 -7.92 -0.21
N LEU A 38 -10.00 -8.64 0.31
CA LEU A 38 -8.76 -8.89 -0.40
C LEU A 38 -9.03 -9.75 -1.65
N MET A 39 -8.27 -9.49 -2.70
CA MET A 39 -8.26 -10.32 -3.91
C MET A 39 -7.69 -11.71 -3.60
N PRO A 40 -8.03 -12.74 -4.40
CA PRO A 40 -7.40 -14.05 -4.29
C PRO A 40 -5.88 -13.98 -4.32
N PRO A 41 -5.18 -14.95 -3.69
CA PRO A 41 -3.72 -14.96 -3.66
C PRO A 41 -3.12 -15.10 -5.06
N GLU A 42 -2.22 -14.18 -5.39
CA GLU A 42 -1.41 -14.18 -6.61
C GLU A 42 -0.03 -14.77 -6.31
N LYS A 43 0.42 -15.71 -7.14
CA LYS A 43 1.73 -16.38 -6.96
C LYS A 43 2.86 -15.47 -7.43
N LEU A 44 3.82 -15.20 -6.55
CA LEU A 44 5.02 -14.41 -6.86
C LEU A 44 6.23 -15.29 -7.19
N THR A 45 6.43 -16.36 -6.41
CA THR A 45 7.46 -17.38 -6.60
C THR A 45 6.91 -18.76 -6.24
N GLU A 46 7.73 -19.80 -6.22
CA GLU A 46 7.29 -21.16 -5.93
C GLU A 46 6.60 -21.30 -4.56
N HIS A 47 7.07 -20.56 -3.54
CA HIS A 47 6.61 -20.66 -2.16
C HIS A 47 6.05 -19.33 -1.62
N VAL A 48 5.80 -18.34 -2.48
CA VAL A 48 5.39 -17.01 -2.04
C VAL A 48 4.21 -16.52 -2.85
N TRP A 49 3.15 -16.11 -2.16
CA TRP A 49 1.95 -15.49 -2.72
C TRP A 49 1.65 -14.19 -1.98
N TYR A 50 0.92 -13.30 -2.63
CA TYR A 50 0.39 -12.12 -1.97
C TYR A 50 -1.09 -11.92 -2.28
N MET A 51 -1.77 -11.26 -1.36
CA MET A 51 -3.14 -10.80 -1.49
C MET A 51 -3.14 -9.28 -1.36
N ARG A 52 -3.97 -8.60 -2.14
CA ARG A 52 -4.10 -7.14 -2.13
C ARG A 52 -5.56 -6.72 -2.24
N GLN A 53 -5.85 -5.47 -1.91
CA GLN A 53 -7.15 -4.91 -2.26
C GLN A 53 -7.29 -4.72 -3.78
N PRO A 54 -8.53 -4.57 -4.30
CA PRO A 54 -8.75 -4.12 -5.68
C PRO A 54 -8.03 -2.79 -5.97
N GLU A 55 -7.55 -2.61 -7.22
CA GLU A 55 -6.81 -1.41 -7.63
C GLU A 55 -7.72 -0.18 -7.69
N ARG A 56 -7.90 0.45 -6.55
CA ARG A 56 -8.63 1.71 -6.42
C ARG A 56 -8.01 2.60 -5.35
N LEU A 57 -8.15 3.90 -5.51
CA LEU A 57 -7.73 4.90 -4.54
C LEU A 57 -8.93 5.20 -3.62
N TRP A 58 -8.99 4.49 -2.48
CA TRP A 58 -10.06 4.61 -1.49
C TRP A 58 -9.49 4.85 -0.09
N SER A 59 -10.27 5.49 0.77
CA SER A 59 -9.84 5.87 2.12
C SER A 59 -9.86 4.69 3.11
N ALA A 60 -10.75 3.72 2.91
CA ALA A 60 -10.81 2.52 3.75
C ALA A 60 -9.95 1.41 3.13
N VAL A 61 -8.64 1.53 3.26
CA VAL A 61 -7.65 0.64 2.65
C VAL A 61 -7.51 -0.70 3.37
N ILE A 62 -6.89 -1.67 2.70
CA ILE A 62 -6.45 -2.95 3.25
C ILE A 62 -5.00 -3.15 2.83
N GLY A 63 -4.12 -3.35 3.81
CA GLY A 63 -2.71 -3.64 3.55
C GLY A 63 -2.53 -4.96 2.78
N ASN A 64 -1.52 -5.02 1.94
CA ASN A 64 -1.13 -6.25 1.26
C ASN A 64 -0.73 -7.31 2.29
N VAL A 65 -1.12 -8.56 2.05
CA VAL A 65 -0.74 -9.71 2.88
C VAL A 65 0.17 -10.62 2.07
N LEU A 66 1.36 -10.95 2.61
CA LEU A 66 2.24 -11.91 1.98
C LEU A 66 2.11 -13.27 2.66
N ILE A 67 2.02 -14.35 1.88
CA ILE A 67 1.95 -15.73 2.33
C ILE A 67 3.24 -16.42 1.91
N ILE A 68 4.03 -16.88 2.87
CA ILE A 68 5.34 -17.51 2.66
C ILE A 68 5.28 -18.94 3.19
N GLU A 69 5.31 -19.92 2.29
CA GLU A 69 5.34 -21.33 2.68
C GLU A 69 6.78 -21.76 2.95
N GLN A 70 7.06 -22.16 4.19
CA GLN A 70 8.31 -22.76 4.63
C GLN A 70 8.19 -24.29 4.69
N SER A 71 9.27 -24.98 5.04
CA SER A 71 9.33 -26.43 5.09
C SER A 71 8.29 -27.04 6.04
N ASP A 72 8.02 -26.39 7.18
CA ASP A 72 7.17 -26.93 8.25
C ASP A 72 6.01 -26.02 8.66
N GLY A 73 5.75 -24.94 7.93
CA GLY A 73 4.66 -24.01 8.21
C GLY A 73 4.60 -22.83 7.27
N VAL A 74 3.75 -21.88 7.61
CA VAL A 74 3.54 -20.64 6.86
C VAL A 74 3.93 -19.44 7.72
N VAL A 75 4.69 -18.52 7.14
CA VAL A 75 4.90 -17.17 7.67
C VAL A 75 3.98 -16.21 6.90
N LEU A 76 3.20 -15.44 7.61
CA LEU A 76 2.41 -14.33 7.05
C LEU A 76 3.14 -13.01 7.30
N VAL A 77 3.04 -12.09 6.37
CA VAL A 77 3.42 -10.69 6.57
C VAL A 77 2.15 -9.87 6.46
N ASP A 78 1.79 -9.22 7.54
CA ASP A 78 0.51 -8.55 7.77
C ASP A 78 -0.70 -9.50 7.71
N SER A 79 -1.91 -8.96 7.87
CA SER A 79 -3.10 -9.77 8.07
C SER A 79 -4.39 -9.15 7.52
N GLY A 80 -4.31 -7.94 6.97
CA GLY A 80 -5.46 -7.13 6.58
C GLY A 80 -6.02 -6.28 7.71
N GLY A 81 -7.07 -5.53 7.42
CA GLY A 81 -7.65 -4.49 8.28
C GLY A 81 -8.90 -4.91 9.06
N SER A 82 -9.22 -6.20 9.14
CA SER A 82 -10.35 -6.69 9.91
C SER A 82 -10.21 -8.17 10.29
N VAL A 83 -10.91 -8.58 11.35
CA VAL A 83 -11.01 -9.99 11.75
C VAL A 83 -11.46 -10.86 10.59
N GLU A 84 -12.41 -10.37 9.79
CA GLU A 84 -12.90 -11.06 8.58
C GLU A 84 -11.81 -11.18 7.49
N ASP A 85 -10.92 -10.19 7.33
CA ASP A 85 -9.80 -10.29 6.40
C ASP A 85 -8.84 -11.40 6.84
N GLY A 86 -8.59 -11.53 8.15
CA GLY A 86 -7.81 -12.63 8.70
C GLY A 86 -8.41 -14.01 8.42
N ARG A 87 -9.75 -14.13 8.52
CA ARG A 87 -10.47 -15.36 8.13
C ARG A 87 -10.34 -15.63 6.61
N ASP A 88 -10.36 -14.57 5.78
CA ASP A 88 -10.09 -14.71 4.33
C ASP A 88 -8.67 -15.20 4.06
N VAL A 89 -7.67 -14.68 4.77
CA VAL A 89 -6.27 -15.13 4.69
C VAL A 89 -6.16 -16.61 5.10
N VAL A 90 -6.83 -17.04 6.16
CA VAL A 90 -6.88 -18.47 6.56
C VAL A 90 -7.45 -19.35 5.44
N ARG A 91 -8.54 -18.91 4.79
CA ARG A 91 -9.12 -19.63 3.64
C ARG A 91 -8.14 -19.71 2.46
N ALA A 92 -7.43 -18.60 2.19
CA ALA A 92 -6.41 -18.57 1.15
C ALA A 92 -5.26 -19.55 1.44
N VAL A 93 -4.72 -19.52 2.66
CA VAL A 93 -3.66 -20.47 3.10
C VAL A 93 -4.12 -21.92 2.94
N ALA A 94 -5.34 -22.25 3.37
CA ALA A 94 -5.89 -23.62 3.25
C ALA A 94 -6.05 -24.09 1.79
N GLY A 95 -6.25 -23.15 0.86
CA GLY A 95 -6.26 -23.44 -0.58
C GLY A 95 -4.87 -23.64 -1.21
N LEU A 96 -3.81 -23.21 -0.54
CA LEU A 96 -2.44 -23.28 -1.03
C LEU A 96 -1.64 -24.42 -0.42
N THR A 97 -1.84 -24.70 0.88
CA THR A 97 -1.06 -25.71 1.61
C THR A 97 -1.84 -26.25 2.81
N SER A 98 -1.49 -27.47 3.25
CA SER A 98 -1.99 -28.05 4.49
C SER A 98 -1.16 -27.66 5.74
N LYS A 99 -0.06 -26.94 5.56
CA LYS A 99 0.83 -26.54 6.65
C LYS A 99 0.18 -25.46 7.53
N PRO A 100 0.44 -25.46 8.85
CA PRO A 100 -0.10 -24.44 9.75
C PRO A 100 0.58 -23.08 9.59
N VAL A 101 -0.14 -22.01 9.88
CA VAL A 101 0.48 -20.69 10.11
C VAL A 101 1.26 -20.75 11.43
N LYS A 102 2.56 -20.49 11.37
CA LYS A 102 3.49 -20.52 12.52
C LYS A 102 3.88 -19.13 13.01
N SER A 103 3.92 -18.16 12.10
CA SER A 103 4.30 -16.80 12.43
C SER A 103 3.52 -15.78 11.61
N ILE A 104 3.20 -14.66 12.25
CA ILE A 104 2.59 -13.47 11.63
C ILE A 104 3.54 -12.32 11.94
N VAL A 105 4.11 -11.73 10.91
CA VAL A 105 4.97 -10.55 11.01
C VAL A 105 4.10 -9.32 10.78
N VAL A 106 4.12 -8.37 11.70
CA VAL A 106 3.45 -7.08 11.56
C VAL A 106 4.49 -6.07 11.08
N THR A 107 4.26 -5.49 9.91
CA THR A 107 5.18 -4.50 9.34
C THR A 107 5.17 -3.20 10.14
N HIS A 108 3.98 -2.72 10.51
CA HIS A 108 3.78 -1.54 11.34
C HIS A 108 2.37 -1.53 11.95
N TRP A 109 2.05 -0.53 12.75
CA TRP A 109 0.86 -0.51 13.58
C TRP A 109 -0.43 -0.05 12.89
N HIS A 110 -0.42 0.52 11.66
CA HIS A 110 -1.64 1.02 11.01
C HIS A 110 -2.71 -0.06 10.90
N ASN A 111 -3.95 0.33 11.13
CA ASN A 111 -5.12 -0.52 11.32
C ASN A 111 -5.35 -1.58 10.24
N ASP A 112 -5.02 -1.27 9.03
CA ASP A 112 -5.25 -2.10 7.84
C ASP A 112 -4.21 -3.21 7.64
N HIS A 113 -3.22 -3.31 8.54
CA HIS A 113 -2.17 -4.34 8.56
C HIS A 113 -2.37 -5.39 9.66
N PRO A 114 -2.58 -5.04 10.97
CA PRO A 114 -2.63 -6.01 12.05
C PRO A 114 -4.03 -6.49 12.42
N LEU A 115 -5.12 -5.83 12.00
CA LEU A 115 -6.45 -6.14 12.55
C LEU A 115 -7.06 -7.46 12.07
N GLY A 116 -6.42 -8.15 11.12
CA GLY A 116 -6.78 -9.51 10.74
C GLY A 116 -6.21 -10.61 11.65
N ILE A 117 -5.23 -10.28 12.50
CA ILE A 117 -4.58 -11.26 13.39
C ILE A 117 -5.59 -12.08 14.20
N PRO A 118 -6.61 -11.50 14.87
CA PRO A 118 -7.58 -12.28 15.62
C PRO A 118 -8.25 -13.38 14.79
N GLY A 119 -8.64 -13.08 13.56
CA GLY A 119 -9.27 -14.05 12.66
C GLY A 119 -8.33 -15.20 12.25
N ILE A 120 -7.02 -14.94 12.17
CA ILE A 120 -6.02 -15.98 11.93
C ILE A 120 -5.85 -16.87 13.17
N LEU A 121 -5.82 -16.26 14.36
CA LEU A 121 -5.64 -16.97 15.63
C LEU A 121 -6.82 -17.88 15.98
N GLU A 122 -8.03 -17.65 15.46
CA GLU A 122 -9.16 -18.59 15.61
C GLU A 122 -8.79 -20.01 15.12
N ARG A 123 -8.01 -20.10 14.04
CA ARG A 123 -7.58 -21.38 13.45
C ARG A 123 -6.18 -21.79 13.89
N PHE A 124 -5.30 -20.82 14.12
CA PHE A 124 -3.89 -21.04 14.45
C PHE A 124 -3.49 -20.33 15.75
N PRO A 125 -4.05 -20.72 16.91
CA PRO A 125 -3.91 -20.01 18.18
C PRO A 125 -2.47 -20.02 18.74
N LYS A 126 -1.58 -20.80 18.17
CA LYS A 126 -0.15 -20.89 18.56
C LYS A 126 0.76 -20.12 17.60
N ALA A 127 0.23 -19.43 16.59
CA ALA A 127 1.04 -18.61 15.69
C ALA A 127 1.74 -17.50 16.49
N ARG A 128 3.05 -17.36 16.28
CA ARG A 128 3.87 -16.30 16.88
C ARG A 128 3.51 -14.98 16.19
N ILE A 129 3.33 -13.92 16.95
CA ILE A 129 3.12 -12.58 16.42
C ILE A 129 4.37 -11.78 16.69
N ILE A 130 5.00 -11.30 15.61
CA ILE A 130 6.34 -10.70 15.63
C ILE A 130 6.28 -9.30 15.04
N ALA A 131 6.84 -8.31 15.72
CA ALA A 131 6.97 -6.94 15.25
C ALA A 131 8.26 -6.29 15.75
N THR A 132 8.55 -5.08 15.31
CA THR A 132 9.55 -4.28 16.02
C THR A 132 9.03 -3.92 17.41
N ALA A 133 9.95 -3.68 18.36
CA ALA A 133 9.57 -3.28 19.72
C ALA A 133 8.70 -2.02 19.73
N LYS A 134 8.99 -1.05 18.82
CA LYS A 134 8.22 0.19 18.73
C LYS A 134 6.82 -0.02 18.16
N THR A 135 6.66 -0.86 17.16
CA THR A 135 5.35 -1.24 16.65
C THR A 135 4.50 -1.91 17.73
N ALA A 136 5.09 -2.86 18.50
CA ALA A 136 4.39 -3.52 19.60
C ALA A 136 3.96 -2.54 20.71
N GLU A 137 4.81 -1.56 21.04
CA GLU A 137 4.50 -0.49 21.99
C GLU A 137 3.28 0.33 21.53
N LEU A 138 3.28 0.79 20.27
CA LEU A 138 2.19 1.59 19.70
C LEU A 138 0.88 0.77 19.60
N MET A 139 0.98 -0.52 19.26
CA MET A 139 -0.19 -1.40 19.21
C MET A 139 -0.78 -1.70 20.59
N ALA A 140 -0.04 -1.52 21.67
CA ALA A 140 -0.56 -1.69 23.03
C ALA A 140 -1.40 -0.49 23.52
N ASP A 141 -1.30 0.66 22.85
CA ASP A 141 -2.08 1.85 23.17
C ASP A 141 -3.42 1.85 22.41
N PRO A 142 -4.57 1.75 23.10
CA PRO A 142 -5.87 1.77 22.43
C PRO A 142 -6.22 3.11 21.78
N GLU A 143 -5.56 4.20 22.13
CA GLU A 143 -5.77 5.50 21.49
C GLU A 143 -5.10 5.56 20.10
N VAL A 144 -4.02 4.84 19.90
CA VAL A 144 -3.29 4.81 18.63
C VAL A 144 -4.11 4.15 17.53
N LEU A 145 -4.71 2.97 17.80
CA LEU A 145 -5.48 2.26 16.78
C LEU A 145 -7.00 2.53 16.85
N GLY A 146 -7.49 3.20 17.88
CA GLY A 146 -8.91 3.51 18.04
C GLY A 146 -9.82 2.28 18.15
N VAL A 147 -9.27 1.12 18.52
CA VAL A 147 -10.00 -0.14 18.75
C VAL A 147 -9.63 -0.73 20.10
N GLY A 148 -10.33 -1.79 20.55
CA GLY A 148 -10.00 -2.48 21.80
C GLY A 148 -8.68 -3.25 21.69
N VAL A 149 -7.98 -3.44 22.82
CA VAL A 149 -6.77 -4.26 22.91
C VAL A 149 -7.11 -5.58 23.62
N GLY A 150 -6.75 -6.70 23.01
CA GLY A 150 -7.01 -8.06 23.50
C GLY A 150 -8.46 -8.54 23.35
N LYS A 151 -9.41 -7.63 23.14
CA LYS A 151 -10.83 -7.91 22.90
C LYS A 151 -11.52 -6.70 22.26
N PRO A 152 -12.67 -6.90 21.57
CA PRO A 152 -13.45 -5.79 21.04
C PRO A 152 -13.87 -4.79 22.13
N ASP A 153 -13.81 -3.49 21.80
CA ASP A 153 -14.38 -2.42 22.63
C ASP A 153 -15.63 -1.87 21.94
N PRO A 154 -16.84 -2.14 22.46
CA PRO A 154 -18.08 -1.71 21.82
C PRO A 154 -18.23 -0.19 21.68
N LYS A 155 -17.62 0.62 22.56
CA LYS A 155 -17.68 2.08 22.46
C LYS A 155 -16.83 2.57 21.29
N ARG A 156 -15.59 2.11 21.18
CA ARG A 156 -14.69 2.46 20.08
C ARG A 156 -15.22 1.98 18.73
N LEU A 157 -15.76 0.76 18.68
CA LEU A 157 -16.40 0.25 17.45
C LEU A 157 -17.58 1.11 17.00
N ARG A 158 -18.43 1.59 17.93
CA ARG A 158 -19.52 2.52 17.59
C ARG A 158 -18.98 3.86 17.06
N THR A 159 -17.96 4.44 17.68
CA THR A 159 -17.36 5.69 17.20
C THR A 159 -16.82 5.54 15.78
N ARG A 160 -16.14 4.43 15.47
CA ARG A 160 -15.70 4.12 14.10
C ARG A 160 -16.88 3.92 13.12
N GLU A 161 -17.92 3.25 13.58
CA GLU A 161 -19.15 3.07 12.78
C GLU A 161 -19.77 4.42 12.42
N GLU A 162 -19.94 5.30 13.39
CA GLU A 162 -20.48 6.65 13.20
C GLU A 162 -19.64 7.45 12.21
N GLY A 163 -18.30 7.50 12.39
CA GLY A 163 -17.38 8.17 11.49
C GLY A 163 -17.43 7.61 10.06
N SER A 164 -17.47 6.29 9.90
CA SER A 164 -17.55 5.65 8.58
C SER A 164 -18.88 5.96 7.88
N ARG A 165 -20.00 5.95 8.61
CA ARG A 165 -21.31 6.32 8.07
C ARG A 165 -21.38 7.79 7.66
N GLN A 166 -20.83 8.68 8.49
CA GLN A 166 -20.74 10.10 8.18
C GLN A 166 -19.90 10.33 6.92
N ARG A 167 -18.73 9.73 6.81
CA ARG A 167 -17.85 9.84 5.62
C ARG A 167 -18.56 9.31 4.35
N SER A 168 -19.23 8.17 4.46
CA SER A 168 -20.02 7.64 3.33
C SER A 168 -21.11 8.61 2.88
N GLU A 169 -21.79 9.28 3.82
CA GLU A 169 -22.82 10.27 3.49
C GLU A 169 -22.23 11.53 2.84
N GLU A 170 -21.07 12.01 3.31
CA GLU A 170 -20.35 13.12 2.69
C GLU A 170 -19.97 12.81 1.25
N TYR A 171 -19.46 11.60 0.99
CA TYR A 171 -19.16 11.17 -0.38
C TYR A 171 -20.41 11.03 -1.25
N ARG A 172 -21.54 10.60 -0.71
CA ARG A 172 -22.82 10.64 -1.45
C ARG A 172 -23.24 12.05 -1.82
N LYS A 173 -23.07 13.04 -0.93
CA LYS A 173 -23.33 14.45 -1.22
C LYS A 173 -22.41 14.95 -2.34
N MET A 174 -21.12 14.63 -2.29
CA MET A 174 -20.18 14.97 -3.36
C MET A 174 -20.55 14.30 -4.69
N ALA A 175 -21.00 13.05 -4.66
CA ALA A 175 -21.47 12.31 -5.82
C ALA A 175 -22.75 12.91 -6.44
N ALA A 176 -23.59 13.57 -5.65
CA ALA A 176 -24.81 14.23 -6.10
C ALA A 176 -24.57 15.67 -6.58
N ASN A 177 -23.40 16.26 -6.33
CA ASN A 177 -23.11 17.65 -6.68
C ASN A 177 -22.82 17.79 -8.19
N PRO A 178 -23.68 18.52 -8.97
CA PRO A 178 -23.51 18.65 -10.41
C PRO A 178 -22.27 19.48 -10.81
N SER A 179 -21.69 20.25 -9.89
CA SER A 179 -20.44 20.99 -10.13
C SER A 179 -19.20 20.10 -10.10
N VAL A 180 -19.31 18.85 -9.63
CA VAL A 180 -18.21 17.87 -9.65
C VAL A 180 -18.26 17.10 -10.98
N PRO A 181 -17.12 16.91 -11.68
CA PRO A 181 -17.07 16.12 -12.92
C PRO A 181 -17.64 14.70 -12.74
N GLU A 182 -18.29 14.16 -13.78
CA GLU A 182 -19.00 12.87 -13.67
C GLU A 182 -18.09 11.69 -13.33
N ASP A 183 -16.87 11.65 -13.87
CA ASP A 183 -15.87 10.65 -13.57
C ASP A 183 -15.49 10.66 -12.06
N VAL A 184 -15.34 11.84 -11.48
CA VAL A 184 -15.08 12.02 -10.05
C VAL A 184 -16.32 11.66 -9.20
N ARG A 185 -17.53 12.00 -9.67
CA ARG A 185 -18.78 11.60 -8.98
C ARG A 185 -18.94 10.08 -8.95
N ALA A 186 -18.53 9.40 -10.02
CA ALA A 186 -18.55 7.94 -10.08
C ALA A 186 -17.61 7.32 -9.02
N GLU A 187 -16.42 7.89 -8.82
CA GLU A 187 -15.49 7.47 -7.76
C GLU A 187 -16.06 7.72 -6.36
N TYR A 188 -16.69 8.88 -6.11
CA TYR A 188 -17.36 9.15 -4.84
C TYR A 188 -18.48 8.15 -4.53
N ARG A 189 -19.27 7.74 -5.53
CA ARG A 189 -20.29 6.69 -5.34
C ARG A 189 -19.69 5.35 -4.95
N ALA A 190 -18.61 4.96 -5.63
CA ALA A 190 -17.91 3.73 -5.37
C ALA A 190 -17.28 3.74 -3.97
N GLU A 191 -16.60 4.83 -3.59
CA GLU A 191 -16.02 5.03 -2.27
C GLU A 191 -17.06 4.95 -1.16
N ALA A 192 -18.19 5.66 -1.31
CA ALA A 192 -19.27 5.64 -0.34
C ALA A 192 -19.83 4.22 -0.10
N THR A 193 -19.84 3.37 -1.12
CA THR A 193 -20.24 1.97 -1.03
C THR A 193 -19.17 1.14 -0.35
N TRP A 194 -17.92 1.29 -0.77
CA TRP A 194 -16.79 0.56 -0.24
C TRP A 194 -16.61 0.76 1.27
N ILE A 195 -16.71 2.00 1.76
CA ILE A 195 -16.63 2.31 3.19
C ILE A 195 -17.65 1.48 4.00
N LEU A 196 -18.88 1.34 3.52
CA LEU A 196 -19.91 0.57 4.22
C LEU A 196 -19.67 -0.93 4.15
N GLU A 197 -19.13 -1.45 3.05
CA GLU A 197 -18.73 -2.85 2.95
C GLU A 197 -17.55 -3.15 3.90
N ARG A 198 -16.56 -2.26 3.96
CA ARG A 198 -15.47 -2.38 4.93
C ARG A 198 -15.99 -2.32 6.38
N LEU A 199 -16.89 -1.39 6.68
CA LEU A 199 -17.50 -1.27 8.01
C LEU A 199 -18.17 -2.56 8.47
N ARG A 200 -18.92 -3.24 7.59
CA ARG A 200 -19.55 -4.55 7.91
C ARG A 200 -18.55 -5.61 8.33
N ARG A 201 -17.34 -5.55 7.81
CA ARG A 201 -16.26 -6.49 8.12
C ARG A 201 -15.49 -6.14 9.40
N GLN A 202 -15.66 -4.94 9.94
CA GLN A 202 -14.88 -4.40 11.07
C GLN A 202 -15.61 -4.48 12.42
N THR A 203 -16.77 -5.12 12.49
CA THR A 203 -17.63 -5.14 13.70
C THR A 203 -17.03 -5.90 14.88
N GLU A 204 -16.02 -6.75 14.66
CA GLU A 204 -15.34 -7.55 15.69
C GLU A 204 -13.88 -7.11 15.90
N ASN A 205 -13.46 -5.98 15.34
CA ASN A 205 -12.06 -5.57 15.36
C ASN A 205 -11.53 -5.30 16.77
N TYR A 206 -10.35 -5.83 17.03
CA TYR A 206 -9.49 -5.51 18.16
C TYR A 206 -8.04 -5.85 17.85
N VAL A 207 -7.12 -5.29 18.63
CA VAL A 207 -5.68 -5.52 18.50
C VAL A 207 -5.24 -6.71 19.32
N VAL A 208 -4.39 -7.55 18.74
CA VAL A 208 -3.54 -8.49 19.46
C VAL A 208 -2.11 -7.96 19.44
N VAL A 209 -1.61 -7.59 20.61
CA VAL A 209 -0.25 -7.02 20.73
C VAL A 209 0.79 -8.11 20.43
N PRO A 210 1.80 -7.84 19.58
CA PRO A 210 2.89 -8.77 19.34
C PRO A 210 3.63 -9.14 20.62
N ALA A 211 3.76 -10.45 20.91
CA ALA A 211 4.46 -10.95 22.08
C ALA A 211 5.96 -11.13 21.83
N GLU A 212 6.36 -11.24 20.57
CA GLU A 212 7.76 -11.36 20.18
C GLU A 212 8.20 -10.11 19.44
N THR A 213 9.32 -9.52 19.87
CA THR A 213 9.80 -8.28 19.29
C THR A 213 11.27 -8.38 18.90
N PHE A 214 11.68 -7.55 17.95
CA PHE A 214 13.08 -7.37 17.56
C PHE A 214 13.42 -5.88 17.42
N THR A 215 14.72 -5.56 17.49
CA THR A 215 15.21 -4.18 17.37
C THR A 215 15.74 -3.89 15.98
N ASP A 216 16.74 -4.66 15.54
CA ASP A 216 17.43 -4.43 14.27
C ASP A 216 17.06 -5.46 13.21
N LYS A 217 17.20 -6.73 13.55
CA LYS A 217 16.89 -7.85 12.66
C LYS A 217 16.54 -9.12 13.42
N LEU A 218 15.73 -9.96 12.78
CA LEU A 218 15.40 -11.30 13.25
C LEU A 218 15.38 -12.27 12.06
N LEU A 219 15.92 -13.46 12.22
CA LEU A 219 15.86 -14.53 11.22
C LEU A 219 14.82 -15.57 11.63
N ILE A 220 13.86 -15.84 10.75
CA ILE A 220 13.03 -17.04 10.79
C ILE A 220 13.67 -18.00 9.80
N ASP A 221 14.50 -18.90 10.34
CA ASP A 221 15.32 -19.79 9.51
C ASP A 221 14.50 -20.90 8.86
N ASP A 222 14.85 -21.22 7.63
CA ASP A 222 14.26 -22.31 6.85
C ASP A 222 15.20 -22.68 5.69
N PRO A 223 15.42 -23.99 5.42
CA PRO A 223 16.34 -24.41 4.37
C PRO A 223 15.91 -24.00 2.95
N ALA A 224 14.62 -23.75 2.70
CA ALA A 224 14.10 -23.38 1.39
C ALA A 224 13.82 -21.87 1.29
N VAL A 225 13.15 -21.31 2.31
CA VAL A 225 12.69 -19.92 2.31
C VAL A 225 13.05 -19.22 3.62
N PRO A 226 14.34 -18.91 3.86
CA PRO A 226 14.74 -18.13 5.03
C PRO A 226 14.13 -16.72 4.94
N VAL A 227 13.52 -16.27 6.05
CA VAL A 227 12.86 -14.97 6.17
C VAL A 227 13.64 -14.08 7.11
N GLN A 228 14.14 -12.96 6.62
CA GLN A 228 14.83 -11.96 7.43
C GLN A 228 13.90 -10.77 7.68
N LEU A 229 13.61 -10.52 8.94
CA LEU A 229 12.91 -9.31 9.38
C LEU A 229 13.95 -8.22 9.64
N LEU A 230 13.70 -7.03 9.12
CA LEU A 230 14.66 -5.92 9.14
C LEU A 230 13.97 -4.66 9.65
N ASN A 231 14.57 -3.98 10.60
CA ASN A 231 14.28 -2.59 10.90
C ASN A 231 15.42 -1.74 10.34
N LEU A 232 15.16 -1.04 9.24
CA LEU A 232 16.17 -0.21 8.56
C LEU A 232 16.12 1.26 9.02
N GLY A 233 15.24 1.58 9.95
CA GLY A 233 15.05 2.92 10.48
C GLY A 233 13.60 3.41 10.31
N ARG A 234 13.36 4.65 10.70
CA ARG A 234 12.05 5.30 10.60
C ARG A 234 11.71 5.61 9.14
N ALA A 235 10.48 5.29 8.75
CA ALA A 235 9.93 5.67 7.46
C ALA A 235 8.51 6.20 7.61
N ASN A 236 7.47 5.42 7.28
CA ASN A 236 6.09 5.83 7.47
C ASN A 236 5.75 5.96 8.96
N THR A 237 6.23 5.02 9.78
CA THR A 237 6.10 5.04 11.24
C THR A 237 7.47 5.00 11.93
N LYS A 238 7.49 5.04 13.27
CA LYS A 238 8.73 4.86 14.06
C LYS A 238 9.20 3.42 14.13
N GLY A 239 8.38 2.45 13.74
CA GLY A 239 8.62 1.03 13.97
C GLY A 239 8.50 0.16 12.73
N ASP A 240 8.71 0.72 11.53
CA ASP A 240 8.55 -0.04 10.28
C ASP A 240 9.48 -1.24 10.20
N ALA A 241 8.91 -2.40 9.88
CA ALA A 241 9.63 -3.63 9.61
C ALA A 241 9.53 -3.99 8.12
N LEU A 242 10.63 -4.41 7.54
CA LEU A 242 10.69 -4.96 6.19
C LEU A 242 10.97 -6.46 6.28
N VAL A 243 10.52 -7.20 5.28
CA VAL A 243 10.72 -8.64 5.19
C VAL A 243 11.51 -8.98 3.95
N TRP A 244 12.74 -9.49 4.14
CA TRP A 244 13.65 -9.85 3.07
C TRP A 244 13.72 -11.37 2.88
N LEU A 245 13.48 -11.82 1.66
CA LEU A 245 13.60 -13.21 1.21
C LEU A 245 14.82 -13.33 0.27
N PRO A 246 16.01 -13.66 0.80
CA PRO A 246 17.26 -13.56 0.04
C PRO A 246 17.31 -14.50 -1.16
N ARG A 247 16.79 -15.72 -1.03
CA ARG A 247 16.77 -16.70 -2.13
C ARG A 247 15.81 -16.32 -3.25
N GLN A 248 14.68 -15.71 -2.90
CA GLN A 248 13.66 -15.24 -3.84
C GLN A 248 13.99 -13.85 -4.42
N GLN A 249 15.00 -13.18 -3.87
CA GLN A 249 15.32 -11.77 -4.17
C GLN A 249 14.07 -10.87 -4.08
N LEU A 250 13.26 -11.09 -3.04
CA LEU A 250 12.00 -10.42 -2.79
C LEU A 250 12.04 -9.67 -1.46
N VAL A 251 11.60 -8.42 -1.46
CA VAL A 251 11.40 -7.64 -0.23
C VAL A 251 9.95 -7.21 -0.11
N ALA A 252 9.32 -7.44 1.04
CA ALA A 252 8.07 -6.79 1.41
C ALA A 252 8.40 -5.62 2.35
N THR A 253 7.82 -4.46 2.06
CA THR A 253 8.25 -3.21 2.68
C THR A 253 7.25 -2.64 3.68
N GLY A 254 6.05 -3.24 3.80
CA GLY A 254 4.96 -2.49 4.43
C GLY A 254 4.87 -1.09 3.81
N ASP A 255 4.43 -0.13 4.57
CA ASP A 255 4.18 1.23 4.08
C ASP A 255 5.43 2.11 3.96
N VAL A 256 6.63 1.53 4.10
CA VAL A 256 7.86 2.18 3.63
C VAL A 256 7.76 2.49 2.13
N VAL A 257 7.01 1.66 1.39
CA VAL A 257 6.63 1.92 -0.02
C VAL A 257 5.16 1.59 -0.21
N VAL A 258 4.38 2.58 -0.64
CA VAL A 258 2.96 2.47 -1.00
C VAL A 258 2.79 2.93 -2.44
N SER A 259 2.05 2.20 -3.24
CA SER A 259 1.80 2.53 -4.65
C SER A 259 0.33 2.30 -5.04
N PRO A 260 -0.17 2.89 -6.13
CA PRO A 260 0.49 3.85 -7.04
C PRO A 260 0.61 5.27 -6.47
N THR A 261 -0.11 5.60 -5.41
CA THR A 261 -0.02 6.87 -4.71
C THR A 261 0.69 6.65 -3.38
N PRO A 262 1.78 7.36 -3.09
CA PRO A 262 2.43 7.27 -1.79
C PRO A 262 1.50 7.74 -0.68
N TYR A 263 1.77 7.28 0.52
CA TYR A 263 1.00 7.60 1.71
C TYR A 263 1.95 8.02 2.84
N GLY A 264 1.71 9.20 3.41
CA GLY A 264 2.49 9.73 4.52
C GLY A 264 1.95 11.09 4.92
N PHE A 265 1.74 11.33 6.22
CA PHE A 265 1.17 12.59 6.70
C PHE A 265 2.22 13.46 7.40
N VAL A 266 2.69 12.99 8.55
CA VAL A 266 3.59 13.73 9.44
C VAL A 266 4.96 13.07 9.57
N SER A 267 5.28 12.15 8.67
CA SER A 267 6.54 11.42 8.71
C SER A 267 7.70 12.28 8.23
N PRO A 268 8.79 12.37 8.98
CA PRO A 268 9.94 13.20 8.60
C PRO A 268 10.67 12.61 7.40
N ILE A 269 10.89 13.43 6.37
CA ILE A 269 11.45 13.00 5.08
C ILE A 269 12.90 12.50 5.21
N ALA A 270 13.74 13.15 6.01
CA ALA A 270 15.16 12.80 6.06
C ALA A 270 15.44 11.41 6.63
N PRO A 271 14.84 10.97 7.76
CA PRO A 271 14.94 9.57 8.20
C PRO A 271 14.38 8.58 7.19
N TRP A 272 13.25 8.88 6.55
CA TRP A 272 12.66 7.98 5.56
C TRP A 272 13.58 7.78 4.34
N LEU A 273 14.18 8.85 3.83
CA LEU A 273 15.20 8.75 2.77
C LEU A 273 16.39 7.88 3.20
N ALA A 274 16.86 8.00 4.45
CA ALA A 274 17.93 7.16 4.96
C ALA A 274 17.53 5.66 5.04
N THR A 275 16.26 5.37 5.39
CA THR A 275 15.71 4.02 5.36
C THR A 275 15.65 3.47 3.92
N LEU A 276 15.23 4.29 2.95
CA LEU A 276 15.26 3.92 1.53
C LEU A 276 16.68 3.69 1.01
N ASP A 277 17.68 4.49 1.46
CA ASP A 277 19.08 4.27 1.11
C ASP A 277 19.60 2.91 1.62
N GLN A 278 19.16 2.48 2.78
CA GLN A 278 19.51 1.17 3.30
C GLN A 278 18.78 0.05 2.55
N LEU A 279 17.50 0.23 2.21
CA LEU A 279 16.73 -0.73 1.41
C LEU A 279 17.40 -0.97 0.04
N GLU A 280 17.92 0.07 -0.60
CA GLU A 280 18.57 -0.03 -1.93
C GLU A 280 19.87 -0.85 -1.93
N ARG A 281 20.46 -1.11 -0.76
CA ARG A 281 21.64 -2.01 -0.62
C ARG A 281 21.28 -3.49 -0.79
N TYR A 282 20.00 -3.84 -0.68
CA TYR A 282 19.53 -5.20 -0.91
C TYR A 282 19.31 -5.45 -2.41
N SER A 283 19.79 -6.59 -2.91
CA SER A 283 19.70 -6.96 -4.32
C SER A 283 18.36 -7.60 -4.67
N PHE A 284 17.24 -6.95 -4.31
CA PHE A 284 15.91 -7.43 -4.66
C PHE A 284 15.59 -7.19 -6.15
N ARG A 285 14.81 -8.11 -6.71
CA ARG A 285 14.19 -8.01 -8.04
C ARG A 285 12.69 -7.83 -7.96
N THR A 286 12.11 -8.13 -6.80
CA THR A 286 10.69 -7.99 -6.53
C THR A 286 10.52 -7.21 -5.25
N LEU A 287 9.73 -6.13 -5.28
CA LEU A 287 9.31 -5.38 -4.13
C LEU A 287 7.80 -5.51 -3.99
N VAL A 288 7.33 -5.99 -2.84
CA VAL A 288 5.93 -6.02 -2.45
C VAL A 288 5.69 -4.83 -1.54
N PRO A 289 4.97 -3.79 -2.02
CA PRO A 289 4.65 -2.62 -1.20
C PRO A 289 3.60 -2.95 -0.14
N GLY A 290 3.38 -2.04 0.82
CA GLY A 290 2.29 -2.19 1.79
C GLY A 290 0.92 -2.14 1.13
N HIS A 291 0.77 -1.36 0.07
CA HIS A 291 -0.43 -1.29 -0.77
C HIS A 291 -0.07 -1.29 -2.25
N GLY A 292 -1.02 -1.78 -3.06
CA GLY A 292 -0.94 -1.75 -4.51
C GLY A 292 -0.12 -2.89 -5.13
N PRO A 293 0.17 -2.81 -6.42
CA PRO A 293 0.78 -3.90 -7.17
C PRO A 293 2.27 -4.08 -6.88
N VAL A 294 2.73 -5.31 -7.06
CA VAL A 294 4.13 -5.68 -6.94
C VAL A 294 5.00 -4.92 -7.95
N GLN A 295 6.13 -4.41 -7.47
CA GLN A 295 7.13 -3.71 -8.28
C GLN A 295 8.18 -4.72 -8.78
N ARG A 296 8.48 -4.69 -10.08
CA ARG A 296 9.46 -5.58 -10.73
C ARG A 296 10.75 -4.86 -11.13
N ASP A 297 10.79 -3.57 -10.91
CA ASP A 297 11.94 -2.70 -11.12
C ASP A 297 12.00 -1.62 -10.02
N ARG A 298 12.92 -0.67 -10.16
CA ARG A 298 13.13 0.40 -9.17
C ARG A 298 12.58 1.76 -9.60
N SER A 299 11.79 1.82 -10.67
CA SER A 299 11.31 3.09 -11.24
C SER A 299 10.39 3.84 -10.28
N TYR A 300 9.47 3.12 -9.66
CA TYR A 300 8.59 3.72 -8.66
C TYR A 300 9.36 4.19 -7.41
N LEU A 301 10.30 3.39 -6.91
CA LEU A 301 11.15 3.77 -5.79
C LEU A 301 11.97 5.04 -6.10
N ALA A 302 12.50 5.16 -7.31
CA ALA A 302 13.19 6.37 -7.77
C ALA A 302 12.25 7.59 -7.81
N THR A 303 11.00 7.41 -8.26
CA THR A 303 9.97 8.46 -8.26
C THR A 303 9.61 8.89 -6.84
N LEU A 304 9.43 7.96 -5.92
CA LEU A 304 9.15 8.23 -4.52
C LEU A 304 10.29 9.04 -3.87
N ARG A 305 11.53 8.63 -4.08
CA ARG A 305 12.73 9.34 -3.59
C ARG A 305 12.86 10.75 -4.18
N TRP A 306 12.60 10.87 -5.48
CA TRP A 306 12.59 12.17 -6.14
C TRP A 306 11.56 13.09 -5.49
N SER A 307 10.32 12.59 -5.29
CA SER A 307 9.23 13.36 -4.67
C SER A 307 9.61 13.87 -3.28
N MET A 308 10.15 13.00 -2.43
CA MET A 308 10.62 13.39 -1.09
C MET A 308 11.70 14.49 -1.12
N ASN A 309 12.67 14.35 -2.01
CA ASN A 309 13.74 15.34 -2.15
C ASN A 309 13.20 16.67 -2.68
N ASP A 310 12.26 16.65 -3.61
CA ASP A 310 11.66 17.86 -4.17
C ASP A 310 10.78 18.58 -3.15
N ILE A 311 9.92 17.86 -2.43
CA ILE A 311 9.12 18.39 -1.31
C ILE A 311 10.05 19.09 -0.31
N ARG A 312 11.11 18.41 0.13
CA ARG A 312 12.07 18.97 1.11
C ARG A 312 12.78 20.21 0.56
N ARG A 313 13.19 20.20 -0.70
CA ARG A 313 13.84 21.34 -1.35
C ARG A 313 12.90 22.56 -1.37
N GLN A 314 11.68 22.41 -1.87
CA GLN A 314 10.70 23.48 -1.95
C GLN A 314 10.35 24.02 -0.55
N ALA A 315 10.17 23.16 0.43
CA ALA A 315 9.90 23.53 1.82
C ALA A 315 11.02 24.40 2.42
N ILE A 316 12.29 23.97 2.24
CA ILE A 316 13.47 24.75 2.71
C ILE A 316 13.54 26.10 2.01
N ASP A 317 13.33 26.14 0.69
CA ASP A 317 13.44 27.39 -0.07
C ASP A 317 12.34 28.39 0.31
N LEU A 318 11.11 27.92 0.52
CA LEU A 318 9.99 28.76 0.98
C LEU A 318 10.16 29.23 2.44
N ALA A 319 10.66 28.38 3.33
CA ALA A 319 10.94 28.77 4.72
C ALA A 319 11.97 29.92 4.80
N LYS A 320 13.01 29.93 3.95
CA LYS A 320 13.99 30.99 3.86
C LYS A 320 13.40 32.34 3.45
N THR A 321 12.24 32.34 2.79
CA THR A 321 11.57 33.62 2.41
C THR A 321 10.83 34.30 3.56
N GLY A 322 10.69 33.62 4.71
CA GLY A 322 9.85 34.07 5.82
C GLY A 322 8.36 33.91 5.57
N ALA A 323 7.97 33.03 4.63
CA ALA A 323 6.55 32.72 4.35
C ALA A 323 5.90 32.07 5.58
N THR A 324 4.59 32.32 5.79
CA THR A 324 3.80 31.53 6.74
C THR A 324 3.52 30.13 6.16
N PRO A 325 3.11 29.13 6.99
CA PRO A 325 2.74 27.79 6.48
C PRO A 325 1.70 27.86 5.36
N GLU A 326 0.66 28.68 5.51
CA GLU A 326 -0.41 28.83 4.51
C GLU A 326 0.13 29.43 3.20
N GLN A 327 0.97 30.47 3.30
CA GLN A 327 1.61 31.10 2.15
C GLN A 327 2.57 30.14 1.43
N ALA A 328 3.22 29.25 2.17
CA ALA A 328 4.12 28.25 1.62
C ALA A 328 3.32 27.16 0.91
N GLN A 329 2.22 26.69 1.48
CA GLN A 329 1.31 25.73 0.85
C GLN A 329 0.77 26.27 -0.48
N ASP A 330 0.34 27.53 -0.53
CA ASP A 330 -0.18 28.17 -1.75
C ASP A 330 0.88 28.26 -2.87
N LYS A 331 2.16 28.27 -2.51
CA LYS A 331 3.30 28.38 -3.43
C LYS A 331 3.96 27.05 -3.75
N PHE A 332 3.57 25.98 -3.09
CA PHE A 332 4.11 24.65 -3.32
C PHE A 332 3.71 24.15 -4.72
N ASP A 333 4.69 23.95 -5.62
CA ASP A 333 4.43 23.46 -6.97
C ASP A 333 4.32 21.94 -6.99
N THR A 334 3.12 21.45 -7.20
CA THR A 334 2.77 20.01 -7.28
C THR A 334 2.73 19.45 -8.71
N SER A 335 2.95 20.27 -9.72
CA SER A 335 2.71 19.94 -11.13
C SER A 335 3.52 18.73 -11.61
N GLU A 336 4.82 18.69 -11.31
CA GLU A 336 5.67 17.57 -11.70
C GLU A 336 5.39 16.31 -10.87
N HIS A 337 4.92 16.45 -9.62
CA HIS A 337 4.44 15.33 -8.83
C HIS A 337 3.22 14.66 -9.47
N HIS A 338 2.20 15.46 -9.84
CA HIS A 338 1.01 14.95 -10.54
C HIS A 338 1.39 14.18 -11.80
N LYS A 339 2.32 14.70 -12.59
CA LYS A 339 2.79 14.07 -13.81
C LYS A 339 3.49 12.73 -13.53
N ARG A 340 4.45 12.70 -12.60
CA ARG A 340 5.27 11.50 -12.32
C ARG A 340 4.49 10.37 -11.66
N PHE A 341 3.51 10.70 -10.83
CA PHE A 341 2.62 9.70 -10.21
C PHE A 341 1.39 9.36 -11.07
N GLY A 342 1.30 9.89 -12.29
CA GLY A 342 0.16 9.64 -13.19
C GLY A 342 -1.18 10.13 -12.64
N ALA A 343 -1.15 11.22 -11.85
CA ALA A 343 -2.36 11.86 -11.36
C ALA A 343 -2.99 12.72 -12.45
N ASP A 344 -3.56 12.07 -13.45
CA ASP A 344 -4.05 12.63 -14.71
C ASP A 344 -5.52 13.14 -14.65
N ASN A 345 -6.22 12.86 -13.58
CA ASN A 345 -7.59 13.31 -13.34
C ASN A 345 -7.76 13.89 -11.93
N ALA A 346 -8.90 14.54 -11.69
CA ALA A 346 -9.17 15.24 -10.42
C ALA A 346 -9.20 14.29 -9.21
N TRP A 347 -9.65 13.03 -9.37
CA TRP A 347 -9.67 12.05 -8.30
C TRP A 347 -8.26 11.66 -7.86
N LYS A 348 -7.38 11.30 -8.80
CA LYS A 348 -6.00 10.93 -8.51
C LYS A 348 -5.20 12.11 -7.93
N LYS A 349 -5.41 13.34 -8.44
CA LYS A 349 -4.80 14.54 -7.86
C LYS A 349 -5.21 14.74 -6.41
N ARG A 350 -6.52 14.68 -6.12
CA ARG A 350 -7.04 14.78 -4.76
C ARG A 350 -6.37 13.78 -3.82
N TRP A 351 -6.17 12.53 -4.27
CA TRP A 351 -5.52 11.50 -3.47
C TRP A 351 -4.04 11.81 -3.24
N LEU A 352 -3.31 12.14 -4.30
CA LEU A 352 -1.89 12.48 -4.18
C LEU A 352 -1.68 13.72 -3.31
N ASP A 353 -2.50 14.76 -3.50
CA ASP A 353 -2.41 16.00 -2.74
C ASP A 353 -2.75 15.76 -1.25
N GLY A 354 -3.85 15.06 -0.95
CA GLY A 354 -4.34 14.88 0.42
C GLY A 354 -3.58 13.85 1.23
N TYR A 355 -3.12 12.76 0.62
CA TYR A 355 -2.47 11.65 1.35
C TYR A 355 -0.94 11.66 1.28
N TRP A 356 -0.37 12.50 0.44
CA TRP A 356 1.08 12.60 0.29
C TRP A 356 1.60 14.02 0.34
N LEU A 357 1.23 14.86 -0.62
CA LEU A 357 1.92 16.13 -0.85
C LEU A 357 1.72 17.14 0.27
N ALA A 358 0.48 17.38 0.69
CA ALA A 358 0.16 18.41 1.67
C ALA A 358 0.83 18.13 3.03
N GLY A 359 0.57 16.96 3.62
CA GLY A 359 1.10 16.62 4.95
C GLY A 359 2.62 16.50 4.98
N MET A 360 3.22 15.92 3.93
CA MET A 360 4.68 15.80 3.82
C MET A 360 5.34 17.16 3.63
N PHE A 361 4.72 18.08 2.87
CA PHE A 361 5.21 19.44 2.71
C PHE A 361 5.11 20.23 4.01
N ASP A 362 3.98 20.19 4.72
CA ASP A 362 3.80 20.86 6.00
C ASP A 362 4.85 20.41 7.03
N THR A 363 5.06 19.10 7.11
CA THR A 363 6.09 18.52 7.99
C THR A 363 7.48 19.05 7.63
N ALA A 364 7.83 19.03 6.35
CA ALA A 364 9.14 19.49 5.88
C ALA A 364 9.33 21.00 6.07
N PHE A 365 8.27 21.79 5.85
CA PHE A 365 8.29 23.24 6.02
C PHE A 365 8.46 23.61 7.50
N ASN A 366 7.68 23.01 8.39
CA ASN A 366 7.79 23.26 9.83
C ASN A 366 9.19 22.92 10.35
N GLN A 367 9.76 21.79 9.93
CA GLN A 367 11.14 21.43 10.25
C GLN A 367 12.15 22.47 9.73
N ALA A 368 11.99 22.96 8.50
CA ALA A 368 12.86 23.97 7.92
C ALA A 368 12.73 25.34 8.61
N ALA A 369 11.55 25.66 9.14
CA ALA A 369 11.25 26.84 9.94
C ALA A 369 11.69 26.72 11.41
N GLY A 370 12.26 25.58 11.82
CA GLY A 370 12.73 25.32 13.18
C GLY A 370 11.62 24.95 14.18
N VAL A 371 10.45 24.57 13.70
CA VAL A 371 9.36 24.06 14.54
C VAL A 371 9.61 22.57 14.83
N PRO A 372 9.73 22.17 16.10
CA PRO A 372 9.88 20.75 16.46
C PRO A 372 8.67 19.94 16.01
N LEU A 373 8.90 18.69 15.58
CA LEU A 373 7.81 17.73 15.41
C LEU A 373 7.18 17.43 16.78
N GLU A 374 5.85 17.44 16.84
CA GLU A 374 5.13 17.04 18.04
C GLU A 374 5.53 15.65 18.50
N PRO A 375 5.81 15.44 19.81
CA PRO A 375 6.01 14.11 20.35
C PRO A 375 4.72 13.28 20.16
N GLY A 376 4.77 12.22 19.40
CA GLY A 376 3.60 11.39 19.12
C GLY A 376 3.04 11.53 17.70
N SER A 377 3.55 12.46 16.89
CA SER A 377 3.16 12.62 15.48
C SER A 377 3.65 11.45 14.62
N ASP A 378 3.01 10.29 14.77
CA ASP A 378 3.26 9.10 13.96
C ASP A 378 2.16 8.87 12.91
N GLY A 379 1.42 9.93 12.56
CA GLY A 379 0.37 9.84 11.55
C GLY A 379 -0.79 8.96 12.01
N GLY A 380 -1.34 9.22 13.20
CA GLY A 380 -2.62 8.64 13.58
C GLY A 380 -3.69 9.10 12.59
N GLU A 381 -4.48 8.16 12.07
CA GLU A 381 -5.69 8.49 11.32
C GLU A 381 -6.64 9.29 12.22
N GLU A 382 -6.98 10.54 11.81
CA GLU A 382 -8.21 11.18 12.24
C GLU A 382 -9.44 10.56 11.57
#